data_f154f830657f31f19defc19ced37da71
#
_entry.id   f154f830657f31f19defc19ced37da71
#
_cell.length_a   1.000
_cell.length_b   1.000
_cell.length_c   1.000
_cell.angle_alpha   90.00
_cell.angle_beta   90.00
_cell.angle_gamma   90.00
#
_symmetry.space_group_name_H-M   'P 1'
#
loop_
_entity.id
_entity.type
_entity.pdbx_description
1 polymer ?
#
loop_
_entity_poly.entity_id
_entity_poly.type
_entity_poly.pdbx_seq_one_letter_code
_entity_poly.pdbx_strand_id
1 'polypeptide(L)'
;MAAANEPVTIQPDIEKDTDSRPKDTLDPGYIVICWNDPVNLMVYVTHVFQVVFGWSRQKAEHHMLEVHNNGKSVLTRETLERAEFYVHRLQEYGLQATMERDEQ
;
A
#
# COMPACT_ATOMS: atom_id res chain seq x y z
N MET A 1 -1.87 12.98 -32.82
CA MET A 1 -1.86 12.61 -32.68
C MET A 1 -1.56 12.36 -32.35
N ALA A 2 -1.66 12.44 -32.11
CA ALA A 2 -1.55 11.96 -31.80
C ALA A 2 -1.36 11.61 -31.35
N ALA A 3 -1.48 11.85 -31.22
CA ALA A 3 -1.51 11.34 -30.80
C ALA A 3 -1.37 10.95 -30.37
N ALA A 4 -1.47 11.26 -30.43
CA ALA A 4 -1.55 10.68 -30.08
C ALA A 4 -1.41 10.22 -29.65
N ASN A 5 -1.56 10.40 -29.72
CA ASN A 5 -1.62 9.75 -29.36
C ASN A 5 -1.45 9.25 -28.79
N GLU A 6 -1.56 9.42 -28.60
CA GLU A 6 -1.63 8.80 -28.17
C GLU A 6 -1.30 8.37 -27.43
N PRO A 7 -1.22 8.73 -27.52
CA PRO A 7 -1.18 8.23 -26.81
C PRO A 7 -1.16 7.84 -26.07
N VAL A 8 -1.42 7.91 -25.99
CA VAL A 8 -1.69 7.24 -25.42
C VAL A 8 -1.61 6.67 -24.77
N THR A 9 -1.72 6.77 -24.55
CA THR A 9 -1.93 6.08 -24.10
C THR A 9 -1.75 5.47 -23.49
N ILE A 10 -1.82 5.63 -23.40
CA ILE A 10 -1.95 4.91 -22.98
C ILE A 10 -1.83 4.33 -22.34
N GLN A 11 -2.04 4.20 -22.17
CA GLN A 11 -2.34 3.49 -21.74
C GLN A 11 -2.20 2.87 -21.53
N PRO A 12 -2.32 2.74 -21.54
CA PRO A 12 -2.51 1.97 -21.41
C PRO A 12 -2.37 1.37 -21.30
N ASP A 13 -2.42 1.09 -21.32
CA ASP A 13 -2.63 0.39 -21.22
C ASP A 13 -2.40 -0.25 -20.63
N ILE A 14 -2.22 -0.07 -20.63
CA ILE A 14 -2.17 -0.96 -20.14
C ILE A 14 -2.78 -1.46 -19.56
N GLU A 15 -3.31 -1.59 -19.33
CA GLU A 15 -4.04 -2.19 -18.84
C GLU A 15 -4.77 -3.12 -19.55
N LYS A 16 -5.01 -3.33 -20.62
CA LYS A 16 -5.65 -4.17 -21.29
C LYS A 16 -5.07 -5.42 -21.50
N ASP A 17 -3.93 -5.58 -21.68
CA ASP A 17 -3.34 -6.81 -21.76
C ASP A 17 -3.37 -7.49 -20.47
N THR A 18 -3.87 -6.90 -19.51
CA THR A 18 -4.01 -7.53 -18.25
C THR A 18 -4.98 -8.68 -18.30
N ASP A 19 -5.77 -8.77 -19.34
CA ASP A 19 -6.70 -9.86 -19.42
C ASP A 19 -6.06 -11.20 -19.51
N SER A 20 -4.83 -11.27 -19.94
CA SER A 20 -4.19 -12.56 -20.07
C SER A 20 -3.66 -13.09 -18.76
N ARG A 21 -3.78 -12.33 -17.68
CA ARG A 21 -3.26 -12.73 -16.40
C ARG A 21 -4.28 -13.43 -15.57
N PRO A 22 -3.85 -14.31 -14.68
CA PRO A 22 -4.78 -14.90 -13.74
C PRO A 22 -5.46 -13.84 -12.92
N LYS A 23 -6.69 -14.06 -12.63
CA LYS A 23 -7.46 -13.08 -11.89
C LYS A 23 -6.85 -12.81 -10.52
N ASP A 24 -6.27 -13.84 -9.90
CA ASP A 24 -5.71 -13.70 -8.56
C ASP A 24 -4.63 -12.66 -8.50
N THR A 25 -3.79 -12.58 -9.55
CA THR A 25 -2.69 -11.64 -9.51
C THR A 25 -3.14 -10.23 -9.76
N LEU A 26 -4.29 -10.05 -10.37
CA LEU A 26 -4.79 -8.72 -10.69
C LEU A 26 -5.73 -8.18 -9.64
N ASP A 27 -6.34 -9.07 -8.87
CA ASP A 27 -7.35 -8.69 -7.92
C ASP A 27 -6.70 -8.15 -6.65
N PRO A 28 -6.98 -6.89 -6.25
CA PRO A 28 -6.40 -6.33 -5.04
C PRO A 28 -7.08 -6.92 -3.81
N GLY A 29 -6.79 -8.17 -3.52
CA GLY A 29 -7.44 -8.91 -2.46
C GLY A 29 -6.63 -9.09 -1.19
N TYR A 30 -5.55 -8.33 -1.00
CA TYR A 30 -4.72 -8.44 0.20
C TYR A 30 -4.64 -7.09 0.88
N ILE A 31 -4.67 -7.11 2.21
CA ILE A 31 -4.54 -5.87 2.98
C ILE A 31 -3.18 -5.87 3.68
N VAL A 32 -2.61 -4.68 3.78
CA VAL A 32 -1.36 -4.45 4.48
C VAL A 32 -1.71 -3.79 5.80
N ILE A 33 -1.25 -4.37 6.90
CA ILE A 33 -1.60 -3.92 8.24
C ILE A 33 -0.33 -3.53 8.97
N CYS A 34 -0.37 -2.38 9.63
CA CYS A 34 0.70 -1.97 10.54
C CYS A 34 0.18 -2.09 11.97
N TRP A 35 0.98 -2.73 12.81
CA TRP A 35 0.62 -3.00 14.19
C TRP A 35 1.35 -2.05 15.13
N ASN A 36 0.74 -1.77 16.25
CA ASN A 36 1.34 -0.90 17.23
C ASN A 36 2.63 -1.50 17.77
N ASP A 37 3.64 -0.66 17.88
CA ASP A 37 4.96 -1.07 18.34
C ASP A 37 5.43 0.00 19.33
N PRO A 38 5.57 -0.33 20.59
CA PRO A 38 5.96 0.68 21.58
C PRO A 38 7.38 1.21 21.40
N VAL A 39 8.17 0.56 20.56
CA VAL A 39 9.55 0.98 20.36
C VAL A 39 9.66 2.22 19.49
N ASN A 40 8.80 2.32 18.48
CA ASN A 40 8.91 3.41 17.49
C ASN A 40 8.11 4.63 17.93
N LEU A 41 8.69 5.80 17.72
CA LEU A 41 8.02 7.06 18.03
C LEU A 41 6.91 7.31 17.02
N MET A 42 5.83 7.94 17.48
CA MET A 42 4.69 8.25 16.62
C MET A 42 5.10 9.10 15.42
N VAL A 43 5.95 10.09 15.66
CA VAL A 43 6.38 10.97 14.58
C VAL A 43 7.19 10.21 13.54
N TYR A 44 7.95 9.21 13.98
CA TYR A 44 8.71 8.38 13.07
C TYR A 44 7.79 7.53 12.21
N VAL A 45 6.76 6.94 12.82
CA VAL A 45 5.80 6.12 12.09
C VAL A 45 5.10 6.95 11.02
N THR A 46 4.70 8.16 11.36
CA THR A 46 4.09 9.07 10.39
C THR A 46 5.03 9.31 9.21
N HIS A 47 6.30 9.58 9.52
CA HIS A 47 7.30 9.83 8.49
C HIS A 47 7.45 8.62 7.56
N VAL A 48 7.54 7.42 8.15
CA VAL A 48 7.68 6.20 7.35
C VAL A 48 6.50 6.02 6.41
N PHE A 49 5.29 6.25 6.90
CA PHE A 49 4.12 6.13 6.04
C PHE A 49 4.19 7.11 4.87
N GLN A 50 4.70 8.32 5.10
CA GLN A 50 4.85 9.27 4.01
C GLN A 50 5.90 8.81 3.00
N VAL A 51 7.00 8.28 3.49
CA VAL A 51 8.08 7.83 2.60
C VAL A 51 7.64 6.63 1.77
N VAL A 52 7.02 5.65 2.42
CA VAL A 52 6.70 4.39 1.75
C VAL A 52 5.53 4.56 0.78
N PHE A 53 4.51 5.29 1.18
CA PHE A 53 3.29 5.40 0.38
C PHE A 53 3.16 6.70 -0.39
N GLY A 54 3.98 7.68 -0.08
CA GLY A 54 3.85 9.00 -0.70
C GLY A 54 2.63 9.77 -0.22
N TRP A 55 2.13 9.43 0.96
CA TRP A 55 0.92 10.06 1.50
C TRP A 55 1.19 11.47 1.98
N SER A 56 0.13 12.27 2.04
CA SER A 56 0.18 13.54 2.71
C SER A 56 0.42 13.30 4.19
N ARG A 57 0.89 14.35 4.89
CA ARG A 57 1.08 14.25 6.32
C ARG A 57 -0.22 13.93 7.04
N GLN A 58 -1.32 14.55 6.59
CA GLN A 58 -2.62 14.30 7.22
C GLN A 58 -3.04 12.85 7.13
N LYS A 59 -2.88 12.26 5.96
CA LYS A 59 -3.27 10.86 5.79
C LYS A 59 -2.36 9.96 6.61
N ALA A 60 -1.06 10.24 6.60
CA ALA A 60 -0.11 9.45 7.36
C ALA A 60 -0.41 9.52 8.85
N GLU A 61 -0.74 10.72 9.35
CA GLU A 61 -1.09 10.88 10.77
C GLU A 61 -2.36 10.14 11.12
N HIS A 62 -3.34 10.16 10.22
CA HIS A 62 -4.58 9.44 10.45
C HIS A 62 -4.32 7.97 10.72
N HIS A 63 -3.53 7.34 9.86
CA HIS A 63 -3.23 5.92 10.02
C HIS A 63 -2.33 5.68 11.23
N MET A 64 -1.39 6.59 11.49
CA MET A 64 -0.54 6.46 12.65
C MET A 64 -1.36 6.47 13.93
N LEU A 65 -2.37 7.35 13.98
CA LEU A 65 -3.22 7.41 15.17
C LEU A 65 -4.08 6.16 15.30
N GLU A 66 -4.51 5.58 14.19
CA GLU A 66 -5.22 4.31 14.26
C GLU A 66 -4.33 3.22 14.85
N VAL A 67 -3.07 3.16 14.41
CA VAL A 67 -2.14 2.19 14.95
C VAL A 67 -1.98 2.41 16.46
N HIS A 68 -1.78 3.65 16.85
CA HIS A 68 -1.51 3.97 18.25
C HIS A 68 -2.73 3.72 19.13
N ASN A 69 -3.90 4.14 18.69
CA ASN A 69 -5.10 4.10 19.51
C ASN A 69 -5.83 2.78 19.45
N ASN A 70 -5.82 2.14 18.29
CA ASN A 70 -6.60 0.92 18.08
C ASN A 70 -5.74 -0.33 18.02
N GLY A 71 -4.43 -0.18 18.05
CA GLY A 71 -3.52 -1.32 18.02
C GLY A 71 -3.07 -1.70 16.62
N LYS A 72 -3.78 -1.27 15.60
CA LYS A 72 -3.41 -1.57 14.22
C LYS A 72 -4.16 -0.66 13.27
N SER A 73 -3.68 -0.58 12.04
CA SER A 73 -4.37 0.13 10.98
C SER A 73 -4.18 -0.62 9.68
N VAL A 74 -5.26 -0.73 8.91
CA VAL A 74 -5.19 -1.26 7.56
C VAL A 74 -4.73 -0.11 6.66
N LEU A 75 -3.55 -0.26 6.08
CA LEU A 75 -2.94 0.85 5.35
C LEU A 75 -3.39 0.90 3.90
N THR A 76 -3.49 -0.25 3.26
CA THR A 76 -3.84 -0.30 1.85
C THR A 76 -4.32 -1.69 1.49
N ARG A 77 -5.02 -1.77 0.35
CA ARG A 77 -5.51 -3.02 -0.19
C ARG A 77 -4.89 -3.18 -1.57
N GLU A 78 -4.17 -4.28 -1.79
CA GLU A 78 -3.32 -4.43 -2.96
C GLU A 78 -3.36 -5.85 -3.50
N THR A 79 -2.78 -6.03 -4.68
CA THR A 79 -2.50 -7.38 -5.16
C THR A 79 -1.47 -8.03 -4.26
N LEU A 80 -1.33 -9.34 -4.37
CA LEU A 80 -0.37 -10.08 -3.56
C LEU A 80 1.03 -9.49 -3.67
N GLU A 81 1.49 -9.26 -4.88
CA GLU A 81 2.85 -8.80 -5.10
C GLU A 81 3.09 -7.42 -4.51
N ARG A 82 2.11 -6.51 -4.68
CA ARG A 82 2.28 -5.18 -4.16
C ARG A 82 2.15 -5.16 -2.64
N ALA A 83 1.30 -6.01 -2.10
CA ALA A 83 1.19 -6.10 -0.65
C ALA A 83 2.51 -6.56 -0.05
N GLU A 84 3.13 -7.58 -0.66
CA GLU A 84 4.43 -8.04 -0.21
C GLU A 84 5.48 -6.94 -0.27
N PHE A 85 5.46 -6.17 -1.35
CA PHE A 85 6.39 -5.06 -1.50
C PHE A 85 6.25 -4.07 -0.35
N TYR A 86 5.02 -3.66 -0.05
CA TYR A 86 4.80 -2.69 1.02
C TYR A 86 5.16 -3.24 2.39
N VAL A 87 4.83 -4.50 2.64
CA VAL A 87 5.19 -5.11 3.92
C VAL A 87 6.70 -5.08 4.10
N HIS A 88 7.45 -5.49 3.07
CA HIS A 88 8.89 -5.50 3.17
C HIS A 88 9.46 -4.10 3.36
N ARG A 89 8.90 -3.10 2.65
CA ARG A 89 9.39 -1.74 2.81
C ARG A 89 9.17 -1.24 4.24
N LEU A 90 7.99 -1.50 4.79
CA LEU A 90 7.69 -1.07 6.14
C LEU A 90 8.59 -1.77 7.15
N GLN A 91 8.83 -3.07 6.94
CA GLN A 91 9.70 -3.83 7.82
C GLN A 91 11.14 -3.33 7.76
N GLU A 92 11.59 -2.89 6.58
CA GLU A 92 12.91 -2.31 6.45
C GLU A 92 13.09 -1.07 7.31
N TYR A 93 12.02 -0.35 7.55
CA TYR A 93 12.05 0.81 8.43
C TYR A 93 11.81 0.46 9.88
N GLY A 94 11.70 -0.82 10.19
CA GLY A 94 11.55 -1.27 11.57
C GLY A 94 10.14 -1.30 12.08
N LEU A 95 9.14 -1.18 11.20
CA LEU A 95 7.76 -1.25 11.65
C LEU A 95 7.24 -2.68 11.65
N GLN A 96 6.22 -2.93 12.47
CA GLN A 96 5.57 -4.23 12.54
C GLN A 96 4.48 -4.26 11.49
N ALA A 97 4.76 -4.83 10.34
CA ALA A 97 3.81 -4.86 9.24
C ALA A 97 3.59 -6.28 8.77
N THR A 98 2.34 -6.58 8.42
CA THR A 98 1.95 -7.90 7.90
C THR A 98 0.95 -7.70 6.79
N MET A 99 0.61 -8.79 6.11
CA MET A 99 -0.46 -8.76 5.12
C MET A 99 -1.36 -9.95 5.33
N GLU A 100 -2.61 -9.81 4.93
CA GLU A 100 -3.59 -10.88 5.01
C GLU A 100 -4.47 -10.85 3.81
N ARG A 101 -5.04 -11.98 3.49
CA ARG A 101 -6.05 -12.03 2.46
C ARG A 101 -7.30 -11.30 2.96
N ASP A 102 -7.85 -10.48 2.10
CA ASP A 102 -9.06 -9.75 2.44
C ASP A 102 -10.23 -10.63 2.07
N GLU A 103 -10.86 -11.18 3.09
CA GLU A 103 -11.89 -12.19 2.90
C GLU A 103 -13.27 -11.58 2.85
N GLN A 104 -13.48 -10.56 2.18
CA GLN A 104 -14.78 -9.95 2.16
C GLN A 104 -15.88 -10.79 1.55
#